data_063971fc9ed2a438c41729aea19024e4
#
_entry.id   063971fc9ed2a438c41729aea19024e4
#
_cell.length_a   1.000
_cell.length_b   1.000
_cell.length_c   1.000
_cell.angle_alpha   90.00
_cell.angle_beta   90.00
_cell.angle_gamma   90.00
#
_symmetry.space_group_name_H-M   'P 1'
#
loop_
_entity.id
_entity.type
_entity.pdbx_description
1 polymer ?
#
loop_
_entity_poly.entity_id
_entity_poly.type
_entity_poly.pdbx_seq_one_letter_code
_entity_poly.pdbx_strand_id
1 'polypeptide(L)'
;MNILFTKNIDSSSISEKLGNDILVDCIEVIKTKSLSVNRFDLKNHSLIFTSSNGVKSFFENRFQPNEDFTAKNYNKIYCVGEKTKREIRKNGFGTFKVLKNAETLSQFITENCAHEQFIHFCGNLALDVLDKKLPLQNISYKKVTVYETEALNPVIHEKYHAIVFFSPSGVRSFAKNNSLENAILFSIGETTSKEVRKHTKSEIFTSPENTLLNILSVIKNRLENDIS
;
A
#
# COMPACT_ATOMS: atom_id res chain seq x y z
N MET A 1 22.27 18.60 -3.70
CA MET A 1 21.07 18.50 -2.87
C MET A 1 20.94 17.07 -2.37
N ASN A 2 20.52 16.82 -1.11
CA ASN A 2 20.32 15.48 -0.58
C ASN A 2 18.83 15.20 -0.33
N ILE A 3 18.38 14.01 -0.73
CA ILE A 3 16.98 13.57 -0.64
C ILE A 3 16.92 12.22 0.08
N LEU A 4 16.03 12.12 1.07
CA LEU A 4 15.78 10.90 1.81
C LEU A 4 14.52 10.19 1.28
N PHE A 5 14.66 8.96 0.87
CA PHE A 5 13.56 8.07 0.53
C PHE A 5 13.25 7.14 1.71
N THR A 6 12.04 7.22 2.26
CA THR A 6 11.61 6.42 3.42
C THR A 6 11.20 4.99 3.03
N LYS A 7 11.95 4.41 2.11
CA LYS A 7 11.79 3.05 1.61
C LYS A 7 13.10 2.57 1.01
N ASN A 8 13.46 1.32 1.25
CA ASN A 8 14.60 0.71 0.57
C ASN A 8 14.27 0.54 -0.93
N ILE A 9 14.95 1.32 -1.75
CA ILE A 9 14.84 1.34 -3.22
C ILE A 9 16.27 1.40 -3.72
N ASP A 10 16.53 0.74 -4.85
CA ASP A 10 17.82 0.85 -5.50
C ASP A 10 18.12 2.32 -5.88
N SER A 11 19.11 2.90 -5.23
CA SER A 11 19.50 4.30 -5.40
C SER A 11 19.99 4.60 -6.82
N SER A 12 20.59 3.63 -7.51
CA SER A 12 21.04 3.80 -8.89
C SER A 12 19.88 4.11 -9.83
N SER A 13 18.75 3.44 -9.67
CA SER A 13 17.55 3.67 -10.47
C SER A 13 16.89 5.02 -10.20
N ILE A 14 17.10 5.59 -9.02
CA ILE A 14 16.61 6.94 -8.66
C ILE A 14 17.54 8.00 -9.23
N SER A 15 18.86 7.86 -9.04
CA SER A 15 19.87 8.81 -9.52
C SER A 15 19.86 8.95 -11.05
N GLU A 16 19.64 7.85 -11.78
CA GLU A 16 19.47 7.86 -13.24
C GLU A 16 18.32 8.80 -13.68
N LYS A 17 17.27 8.91 -12.88
CA LYS A 17 16.09 9.71 -13.20
C LYS A 17 16.16 11.16 -12.71
N LEU A 18 16.78 11.39 -11.55
CA LEU A 18 16.85 12.71 -10.92
C LEU A 18 18.10 13.51 -11.34
N GLY A 19 19.14 12.83 -11.84
CA GLY A 19 20.45 13.44 -12.18
C GLY A 19 21.51 13.16 -11.12
N ASN A 20 22.77 13.20 -11.53
CA ASN A 20 23.92 12.82 -10.69
C ASN A 20 24.27 13.86 -9.61
N ASP A 21 23.73 15.07 -9.70
CA ASP A 21 23.99 16.16 -8.73
C ASP A 21 23.12 16.04 -7.46
N ILE A 22 22.25 15.02 -7.42
CA ILE A 22 21.35 14.74 -6.29
C ILE A 22 21.87 13.53 -5.52
N LEU A 23 22.20 13.75 -4.25
CA LEU A 23 22.54 12.67 -3.32
C LEU A 23 21.23 12.01 -2.84
N VAL A 24 21.17 10.70 -2.95
CA VAL A 24 19.98 9.91 -2.61
C VAL A 24 20.31 8.93 -1.50
N ASP A 25 19.61 9.07 -0.39
CA ASP A 25 19.64 8.09 0.70
C ASP A 25 18.31 7.35 0.79
N CYS A 26 18.38 6.05 1.05
CA CYS A 26 17.22 5.18 1.18
C CYS A 26 17.25 4.48 2.52
N ILE A 27 16.20 4.65 3.33
CA ILE A 27 16.07 3.97 4.62
C ILE A 27 14.75 3.23 4.73
N GLU A 28 14.74 2.11 5.42
CA GLU A 28 13.51 1.46 5.83
C GLU A 28 12.97 2.11 7.11
N VAL A 29 11.74 2.61 7.06
CA VAL A 29 11.04 3.16 8.22
C VAL A 29 9.98 2.20 8.77
N ILE A 30 9.62 1.20 7.98
CA ILE A 30 8.68 0.12 8.35
C ILE A 30 9.20 -1.20 7.82
N LYS A 31 8.93 -2.28 8.54
CA LYS A 31 9.20 -3.65 8.10
C LYS A 31 7.89 -4.43 7.98
N THR A 32 7.74 -5.19 6.93
CA THR A 32 6.58 -6.07 6.74
C THR A 32 7.00 -7.51 6.96
N LYS A 33 6.24 -8.25 7.78
CA LYS A 33 6.50 -9.65 8.11
C LYS A 33 5.23 -10.46 7.89
N SER A 34 5.33 -11.56 7.16
CA SER A 34 4.22 -12.52 7.02
C SER A 34 3.95 -13.20 8.36
N LEU A 35 2.68 -13.37 8.67
CA LEU A 35 2.20 -14.12 9.82
C LEU A 35 1.81 -15.54 9.38
N SER A 36 2.14 -16.52 10.20
CA SER A 36 1.69 -17.89 10.00
C SER A 36 0.20 -18.01 10.35
N VAL A 37 -0.59 -18.49 9.41
CA VAL A 37 -2.04 -18.69 9.59
C VAL A 37 -2.38 -20.13 9.26
N ASN A 38 -3.09 -20.79 10.18
CA ASN A 38 -3.60 -22.14 9.92
C ASN A 38 -4.54 -22.13 8.71
N ARG A 39 -4.29 -23.04 7.78
CA ARG A 39 -5.13 -23.17 6.58
C ARG A 39 -6.54 -23.59 6.95
N PHE A 40 -7.51 -23.04 6.24
CA PHE A 40 -8.92 -23.39 6.31
C PHE A 40 -9.51 -23.41 4.90
N ASP A 41 -10.68 -23.98 4.75
CA ASP A 41 -11.35 -24.11 3.46
C ASP A 41 -11.84 -22.75 2.96
N LEU A 42 -11.58 -22.47 1.68
CA LEU A 42 -12.02 -21.26 0.97
C LEU A 42 -13.31 -21.48 0.17
N LYS A 43 -13.88 -22.69 0.23
CA LYS A 43 -15.07 -23.04 -0.54
C LYS A 43 -16.22 -22.09 -0.29
N ASN A 44 -16.92 -21.73 -1.34
CA ASN A 44 -18.06 -20.80 -1.34
C ASN A 44 -17.74 -19.36 -0.87
N HIS A 45 -16.48 -18.96 -0.85
CA HIS A 45 -16.09 -17.59 -0.49
C HIS A 45 -15.48 -16.86 -1.67
N SER A 46 -15.72 -15.56 -1.70
CA SER A 46 -15.00 -14.61 -2.53
C SER A 46 -13.82 -14.02 -1.74
N LEU A 47 -12.68 -13.80 -2.38
CA LEU A 47 -11.46 -13.37 -1.73
C LEU A 47 -11.22 -11.88 -1.97
N ILE A 48 -10.85 -11.16 -0.94
CA ILE A 48 -10.51 -9.74 -1.02
C ILE A 48 -9.03 -9.55 -0.67
N PHE A 49 -8.33 -8.77 -1.50
CA PHE A 49 -6.96 -8.30 -1.26
C PHE A 49 -6.87 -6.79 -1.44
N THR A 50 -6.54 -6.07 -0.38
CA THR A 50 -6.36 -4.61 -0.40
C THR A 50 -4.89 -4.19 -0.50
N SER A 51 -3.96 -5.15 -0.52
CA SER A 51 -2.53 -4.90 -0.69
C SER A 51 -1.79 -6.07 -1.35
N SER A 52 -0.70 -5.76 -2.06
CA SER A 52 0.19 -6.79 -2.62
C SER A 52 0.87 -7.65 -1.55
N ASN A 53 1.10 -7.12 -0.34
CA ASN A 53 1.66 -7.89 0.78
C ASN A 53 0.65 -8.95 1.26
N GLY A 54 -0.65 -8.62 1.30
CA GLY A 54 -1.71 -9.59 1.60
C GLY A 54 -1.71 -10.76 0.62
N VAL A 55 -1.53 -10.49 -0.69
CA VAL A 55 -1.40 -11.53 -1.71
C VAL A 55 -0.18 -12.41 -1.47
N LYS A 56 1.00 -11.80 -1.27
CA LYS A 56 2.24 -12.55 -1.00
C LYS A 56 2.09 -13.47 0.20
N SER A 57 1.63 -12.92 1.34
CA SER A 57 1.48 -13.67 2.58
C SER A 57 0.41 -14.75 2.49
N PHE A 58 -0.64 -14.57 1.67
CA PHE A 58 -1.63 -15.59 1.36
C PHE A 58 -0.96 -16.82 0.72
N PHE A 59 -0.15 -16.64 -0.32
CA PHE A 59 0.54 -17.74 -0.99
C PHE A 59 1.69 -18.32 -0.15
N GLU A 60 2.41 -17.51 0.62
CA GLU A 60 3.42 -17.98 1.59
C GLU A 60 2.80 -18.90 2.67
N ASN A 61 1.56 -18.63 3.08
CA ASN A 61 0.77 -19.51 3.94
C ASN A 61 0.17 -20.72 3.20
N ARG A 62 0.56 -20.93 1.94
CA ARG A 62 0.11 -22.05 1.09
C ARG A 62 -1.40 -22.09 0.86
N PHE A 63 -2.11 -20.99 1.03
CA PHE A 63 -3.47 -20.88 0.51
C PHE A 63 -3.45 -20.85 -1.01
N GLN A 64 -4.51 -21.40 -1.61
CA GLN A 64 -4.73 -21.34 -3.05
C GLN A 64 -6.22 -21.11 -3.32
N PRO A 65 -6.56 -20.20 -4.23
CA PRO A 65 -7.95 -20.05 -4.68
C PRO A 65 -8.44 -21.34 -5.33
N ASN A 66 -9.70 -21.67 -5.12
CA ASN A 66 -10.37 -22.74 -5.84
C ASN A 66 -10.70 -22.30 -7.27
N GLU A 67 -10.44 -23.15 -8.25
CA GLU A 67 -10.67 -22.89 -9.68
C GLU A 67 -11.60 -23.94 -10.33
N ASP A 68 -12.38 -24.65 -9.53
CA ASP A 68 -13.34 -25.61 -10.06
C ASP A 68 -14.61 -24.91 -10.57
N PHE A 69 -14.53 -24.45 -11.81
CA PHE A 69 -15.64 -23.77 -12.48
C PHE A 69 -16.80 -24.73 -12.82
N THR A 70 -16.52 -26.03 -12.97
CA THR A 70 -17.54 -27.03 -13.32
C THR A 70 -18.47 -27.35 -12.17
N ALA A 71 -17.92 -27.50 -10.96
CA ALA A 71 -18.68 -27.67 -9.73
C ALA A 71 -19.15 -26.34 -9.12
N LYS A 72 -18.95 -25.20 -9.81
CA LYS A 72 -19.21 -23.84 -9.29
C LYS A 72 -18.49 -23.56 -7.97
N ASN A 73 -17.37 -24.24 -7.73
CA ASN A 73 -16.53 -24.07 -6.57
C ASN A 73 -15.27 -23.31 -6.96
N TYR A 74 -15.41 -22.05 -7.30
CA TYR A 74 -14.30 -21.15 -7.61
C TYR A 74 -14.38 -19.89 -6.72
N ASN A 75 -13.22 -19.34 -6.40
CA ASN A 75 -13.15 -18.11 -5.63
C ASN A 75 -13.05 -16.91 -6.58
N LYS A 76 -14.05 -16.03 -6.57
CA LYS A 76 -13.90 -14.71 -7.18
C LYS A 76 -12.87 -13.91 -6.40
N ILE A 77 -11.94 -13.23 -7.08
CA ILE A 77 -10.91 -12.43 -6.46
C ILE A 77 -11.16 -10.95 -6.71
N TYR A 78 -11.40 -10.22 -5.64
CA TYR A 78 -11.56 -8.76 -5.63
C TYR A 78 -10.29 -8.12 -5.11
N CYS A 79 -9.79 -7.07 -5.75
CA CYS A 79 -8.61 -6.41 -5.23
C CYS A 79 -8.63 -4.89 -5.36
N VAL A 80 -7.79 -4.25 -4.57
CA VAL A 80 -7.57 -2.80 -4.58
C VAL A 80 -6.22 -2.51 -5.23
N GLY A 81 -6.27 -1.73 -6.32
CA GLY A 81 -5.10 -1.18 -7.00
C GLY A 81 -4.34 -2.14 -7.93
N GLU A 82 -3.73 -1.57 -8.96
CA GLU A 82 -3.03 -2.32 -10.01
C GLU A 82 -1.81 -3.10 -9.51
N LYS A 83 -1.14 -2.63 -8.45
CA LYS A 83 -0.03 -3.36 -7.84
C LYS A 83 -0.49 -4.70 -7.25
N THR A 84 -1.63 -4.71 -6.58
CA THR A 84 -2.24 -5.91 -6.00
C THR A 84 -2.68 -6.87 -7.10
N LYS A 85 -3.33 -6.36 -8.15
CA LYS A 85 -3.72 -7.14 -9.33
C LYS A 85 -2.50 -7.81 -10.00
N ARG A 86 -1.40 -7.05 -10.18
CA ARG A 86 -0.17 -7.62 -10.77
C ARG A 86 0.40 -8.75 -9.91
N GLU A 87 0.35 -8.61 -8.58
CA GLU A 87 0.83 -9.65 -7.67
C GLU A 87 -0.03 -10.93 -7.73
N ILE A 88 -1.37 -10.79 -7.83
CA ILE A 88 -2.29 -11.92 -8.05
C ILE A 88 -1.96 -12.63 -9.37
N ARG A 89 -1.77 -11.85 -10.46
CA ARG A 89 -1.43 -12.41 -11.77
C ARG A 89 -0.08 -13.13 -11.79
N LYS A 90 0.93 -12.64 -11.05
CA LYS A 90 2.23 -13.33 -10.92
C LYS A 90 2.10 -14.72 -10.31
N ASN A 91 1.09 -14.95 -9.48
CA ASN A 91 0.78 -16.25 -8.88
C ASN A 91 -0.18 -17.11 -9.75
N GLY A 92 -0.46 -16.69 -10.99
CA GLY A 92 -1.24 -17.46 -11.96
C GLY A 92 -2.74 -17.21 -11.93
N PHE A 93 -3.26 -16.29 -11.07
CA PHE A 93 -4.69 -16.09 -10.89
C PHE A 93 -5.21 -14.80 -11.55
N GLY A 94 -6.47 -14.87 -12.01
CA GLY A 94 -7.21 -13.71 -12.49
C GLY A 94 -7.90 -12.93 -11.37
N THR A 95 -8.35 -11.71 -11.68
CA THR A 95 -9.16 -10.90 -10.76
C THR A 95 -10.55 -10.69 -11.34
N PHE A 96 -11.56 -10.90 -10.52
CA PHE A 96 -12.95 -10.62 -10.91
C PHE A 96 -13.20 -9.11 -11.02
N LYS A 97 -12.71 -8.34 -10.02
CA LYS A 97 -12.85 -6.88 -10.02
C LYS A 97 -11.65 -6.20 -9.36
N VAL A 98 -11.24 -5.07 -9.95
CA VAL A 98 -10.17 -4.22 -9.42
C VAL A 98 -10.74 -2.83 -9.16
N LEU A 99 -10.59 -2.31 -7.95
CA LEU A 99 -11.11 -1.01 -7.53
C LEU A 99 -9.96 -0.10 -7.10
N LYS A 100 -10.21 1.21 -7.03
CA LYS A 100 -9.19 2.20 -6.67
C LYS A 100 -8.81 2.16 -5.18
N ASN A 101 -9.79 1.91 -4.31
CA ASN A 101 -9.61 1.90 -2.85
C ASN A 101 -10.66 1.03 -2.16
N ALA A 102 -10.55 0.82 -0.84
CA ALA A 102 -11.45 0.00 -0.05
C ALA A 102 -12.89 0.57 -0.01
N GLU A 103 -13.06 1.89 -0.11
CA GLU A 103 -14.36 2.56 -0.12
C GLU A 103 -15.15 2.18 -1.37
N THR A 104 -14.54 2.35 -2.56
CA THR A 104 -15.17 1.97 -3.83
C THR A 104 -15.40 0.46 -3.93
N LEU A 105 -14.53 -0.36 -3.29
CA LEU A 105 -14.73 -1.81 -3.21
C LEU A 105 -15.93 -2.15 -2.33
N SER A 106 -16.05 -1.53 -1.17
CA SER A 106 -17.20 -1.73 -0.28
C SER A 106 -18.51 -1.39 -0.98
N GLN A 107 -18.58 -0.23 -1.64
CA GLN A 107 -19.75 0.19 -2.39
C GLN A 107 -20.11 -0.81 -3.49
N PHE A 108 -19.13 -1.23 -4.31
CA PHE A 108 -19.34 -2.20 -5.38
C PHE A 108 -19.90 -3.52 -4.84
N ILE A 109 -19.35 -4.04 -3.74
CA ILE A 109 -19.82 -5.28 -3.10
C ILE A 109 -21.27 -5.12 -2.64
N THR A 110 -21.59 -4.03 -1.94
CA THR A 110 -22.93 -3.76 -1.43
C THR A 110 -23.97 -3.69 -2.56
N GLU A 111 -23.64 -3.05 -3.66
CA GLU A 111 -24.57 -2.84 -4.78
C GLU A 111 -24.72 -4.08 -5.68
N ASN A 112 -23.67 -4.89 -5.84
CA ASN A 112 -23.64 -5.92 -6.89
C ASN A 112 -23.45 -7.35 -6.39
N CYS A 113 -22.91 -7.54 -5.17
CA CYS A 113 -22.43 -8.84 -4.69
C CYS A 113 -22.84 -9.14 -3.26
N ALA A 114 -23.90 -8.51 -2.75
CA ALA A 114 -24.33 -8.63 -1.34
C ALA A 114 -24.69 -10.08 -0.92
N HIS A 115 -24.96 -10.96 -1.86
CA HIS A 115 -25.26 -12.38 -1.62
C HIS A 115 -24.01 -13.26 -1.46
N GLU A 116 -22.81 -12.73 -1.71
CA GLU A 116 -21.56 -13.48 -1.60
C GLU A 116 -21.03 -13.45 -0.15
N GLN A 117 -20.18 -14.43 0.17
CA GLN A 117 -19.45 -14.48 1.43
C GLN A 117 -17.99 -14.11 1.18
N PHE A 118 -17.44 -13.23 1.98
CA PHE A 118 -16.12 -12.66 1.73
C PHE A 118 -15.08 -13.00 2.79
N ILE A 119 -13.87 -13.34 2.34
CA ILE A 119 -12.69 -13.42 3.19
C ILE A 119 -11.68 -12.37 2.72
N HIS A 120 -11.30 -11.47 3.61
CA HIS A 120 -10.33 -10.41 3.35
C HIS A 120 -8.98 -10.76 3.97
N PHE A 121 -8.01 -11.09 3.14
CA PHE A 121 -6.63 -11.32 3.55
C PHE A 121 -5.85 -10.00 3.54
N CYS A 122 -5.47 -9.52 4.71
CA CYS A 122 -4.91 -8.17 4.88
C CYS A 122 -3.81 -8.11 5.94
N GLY A 123 -3.25 -6.93 6.15
CA GLY A 123 -2.30 -6.66 7.24
C GLY A 123 -2.98 -6.11 8.49
N ASN A 124 -2.23 -6.08 9.60
CA ASN A 124 -2.66 -5.53 10.88
C ASN A 124 -3.08 -4.05 10.83
N LEU A 125 -2.57 -3.28 9.86
CA LEU A 125 -2.89 -1.86 9.66
C LEU A 125 -3.92 -1.62 8.56
N ALA A 126 -4.66 -2.66 8.12
CA ALA A 126 -5.73 -2.50 7.14
C ALA A 126 -6.84 -1.58 7.69
N LEU A 127 -7.32 -0.66 6.84
CA LEU A 127 -8.41 0.25 7.20
C LEU A 127 -9.70 -0.53 7.48
N ASP A 128 -10.47 -0.07 8.46
CA ASP A 128 -11.72 -0.72 8.92
C ASP A 128 -12.93 -0.48 7.99
N VAL A 129 -12.71 0.03 6.79
CA VAL A 129 -13.81 0.37 5.87
C VAL A 129 -14.68 -0.84 5.56
N LEU A 130 -14.06 -1.97 5.16
CA LEU A 130 -14.78 -3.20 4.87
C LEU A 130 -15.38 -3.82 6.13
N ASP A 131 -14.62 -3.82 7.23
CA ASP A 131 -15.04 -4.35 8.53
C ASP A 131 -16.30 -3.67 9.09
N LYS A 132 -16.45 -2.37 8.80
CA LYS A 132 -17.59 -1.56 9.27
C LYS A 132 -18.77 -1.63 8.31
N LYS A 133 -18.52 -1.52 7.01
CA LYS A 133 -19.60 -1.35 6.03
C LYS A 133 -20.29 -2.64 5.62
N LEU A 134 -19.54 -3.73 5.40
CA LEU A 134 -20.12 -4.97 4.90
C LEU A 134 -21.06 -5.63 5.92
N PRO A 135 -20.67 -5.81 7.21
CA PRO A 135 -21.58 -6.37 8.20
C PRO A 135 -22.83 -5.52 8.45
N LEU A 136 -22.74 -4.19 8.38
CA LEU A 136 -23.90 -3.30 8.50
C LEU A 136 -24.95 -3.52 7.39
N GLN A 137 -24.55 -4.10 6.27
CA GLN A 137 -25.43 -4.47 5.16
C GLN A 137 -25.79 -5.97 5.18
N ASN A 138 -25.58 -6.67 6.30
CA ASN A 138 -25.78 -8.11 6.46
C ASN A 138 -24.97 -8.96 5.45
N ILE A 139 -23.84 -8.46 4.97
CA ILE A 139 -22.95 -9.19 4.07
C ILE A 139 -21.96 -10.01 4.93
N SER A 140 -21.88 -11.31 4.65
CA SER A 140 -20.94 -12.20 5.32
C SER A 140 -19.49 -11.79 5.00
N TYR A 141 -18.74 -11.39 6.03
CA TYR A 141 -17.38 -10.89 5.89
C TYR A 141 -16.48 -11.41 7.03
N LYS A 142 -15.34 -11.97 6.65
CA LYS A 142 -14.30 -12.44 7.58
C LYS A 142 -12.97 -11.78 7.24
N LYS A 143 -12.36 -11.11 8.21
CA LYS A 143 -10.99 -10.57 8.11
C LYS A 143 -9.98 -11.59 8.59
N VAL A 144 -8.90 -11.76 7.81
CA VAL A 144 -7.77 -12.64 8.15
C VAL A 144 -6.49 -11.83 8.03
N THR A 145 -5.83 -11.59 9.15
CA THR A 145 -4.54 -10.89 9.17
C THR A 145 -3.43 -11.89 8.81
N VAL A 146 -2.81 -11.70 7.65
CA VAL A 146 -1.77 -12.59 7.10
C VAL A 146 -0.38 -11.96 7.11
N TYR A 147 -0.25 -10.69 7.45
CA TYR A 147 1.02 -10.01 7.66
C TYR A 147 0.89 -8.87 8.66
N GLU A 148 1.99 -8.51 9.25
CA GLU A 148 2.11 -7.31 10.08
C GLU A 148 3.09 -6.31 9.49
N THR A 149 2.85 -5.05 9.76
CA THR A 149 3.75 -3.94 9.48
C THR A 149 4.22 -3.39 10.81
N GLU A 150 5.52 -3.50 11.04
CA GLU A 150 6.23 -2.96 12.20
C GLU A 150 6.80 -1.59 11.88
N ALA A 151 6.68 -0.65 12.82
CA ALA A 151 7.34 0.65 12.76
C ALA A 151 8.76 0.52 13.28
N LEU A 152 9.77 0.92 12.49
CA LEU A 152 11.18 0.88 12.88
C LEU A 152 11.59 2.11 13.67
N ASN A 153 10.87 3.21 13.56
CA ASN A 153 11.07 4.48 14.27
C ASN A 153 12.54 4.95 14.22
N PRO A 154 13.16 5.08 13.05
CA PRO A 154 14.57 5.45 12.96
C PRO A 154 14.81 6.85 13.56
N VAL A 155 16.00 7.07 14.09
CA VAL A 155 16.52 8.39 14.44
C VAL A 155 17.49 8.82 13.35
N ILE A 156 17.24 9.96 12.73
CA ILE A 156 18.05 10.51 11.65
C ILE A 156 18.81 11.74 12.18
N HIS A 157 20.11 11.72 12.06
CA HIS A 157 20.97 12.82 12.50
C HIS A 157 21.29 13.79 11.36
N GLU A 158 21.26 13.31 10.13
CA GLU A 158 21.53 14.07 8.93
C GLU A 158 20.34 14.99 8.59
N LYS A 159 20.65 16.15 8.01
CA LYS A 159 19.65 17.06 7.47
C LYS A 159 19.44 16.79 5.99
N TYR A 160 18.18 16.61 5.59
CA TYR A 160 17.80 16.43 4.21
C TYR A 160 17.04 17.64 3.68
N HIS A 161 17.29 17.99 2.41
CA HIS A 161 16.55 19.04 1.72
C HIS A 161 15.15 18.59 1.37
N ALA A 162 15.00 17.29 1.10
CA ALA A 162 13.70 16.71 0.80
C ALA A 162 13.54 15.31 1.40
N ILE A 163 12.27 14.95 1.73
CA ILE A 163 11.91 13.65 2.27
C ILE A 163 10.74 13.09 1.47
N VAL A 164 10.86 11.83 1.04
CA VAL A 164 9.87 11.15 0.20
C VAL A 164 9.20 10.02 0.99
N PHE A 165 7.87 10.09 1.15
CA PHE A 165 7.07 9.13 1.89
C PHE A 165 6.26 8.21 0.98
N PHE A 166 6.29 6.90 1.28
CA PHE A 166 5.64 5.85 0.49
C PHE A 166 4.40 5.24 1.13
N SER A 167 4.10 5.56 2.37
CA SER A 167 2.92 5.05 3.08
C SER A 167 2.59 5.86 4.33
N PRO A 168 1.32 5.87 4.78
CA PRO A 168 0.95 6.50 6.05
C PRO A 168 1.69 5.91 7.27
N SER A 169 1.88 4.58 7.29
CA SER A 169 2.63 3.92 8.37
C SER A 169 4.11 4.34 8.39
N GLY A 170 4.70 4.57 7.21
CA GLY A 170 6.06 5.10 7.10
C GLY A 170 6.18 6.52 7.63
N VAL A 171 5.19 7.37 7.38
CA VAL A 171 5.13 8.73 7.96
C VAL A 171 5.10 8.67 9.48
N ARG A 172 4.18 7.88 10.06
CA ARG A 172 4.08 7.73 11.53
C ARG A 172 5.36 7.22 12.16
N SER A 173 5.98 6.23 11.53
CA SER A 173 7.25 5.66 12.01
C SER A 173 8.37 6.70 12.00
N PHE A 174 8.51 7.43 10.89
CA PHE A 174 9.54 8.47 10.76
C PHE A 174 9.30 9.64 11.71
N ALA A 175 8.09 10.18 11.75
CA ALA A 175 7.72 11.35 12.53
C ALA A 175 7.76 11.12 14.05
N LYS A 176 7.86 9.87 14.51
CA LYS A 176 7.98 9.57 15.93
C LYS A 176 9.25 10.14 16.55
N ASN A 177 10.37 10.13 15.82
CA ASN A 177 11.67 10.54 16.31
C ASN A 177 12.31 11.66 15.47
N ASN A 178 11.65 12.10 14.39
CA ASN A 178 12.22 13.09 13.48
C ASN A 178 11.20 14.20 13.16
N SER A 179 11.70 15.44 13.06
CA SER A 179 10.89 16.57 12.58
C SER A 179 10.70 16.50 11.07
N LEU A 180 9.55 16.95 10.60
CA LEU A 180 9.25 17.16 9.18
C LEU A 180 9.41 18.62 8.75
N GLU A 181 9.81 19.47 9.65
CA GLU A 181 10.05 20.88 9.38
C GLU A 181 11.36 21.08 8.60
N ASN A 182 11.44 22.16 7.82
CA ASN A 182 12.64 22.55 7.08
C ASN A 182 13.07 21.58 5.95
N ALA A 183 12.21 20.68 5.52
CA ALA A 183 12.41 19.82 4.36
C ALA A 183 11.24 19.97 3.39
N ILE A 184 11.51 19.84 2.10
CA ILE A 184 10.48 19.71 1.07
C ILE A 184 9.90 18.29 1.19
N LEU A 185 8.58 18.17 1.29
CA LEU A 185 7.93 16.90 1.54
C LEU A 185 7.25 16.37 0.28
N PHE A 186 7.54 15.13 -0.04
CA PHE A 186 6.91 14.42 -1.15
C PHE A 186 6.17 13.18 -0.64
N SER A 187 5.02 12.90 -1.23
CA SER A 187 4.25 11.71 -0.90
C SER A 187 3.80 10.95 -2.13
N ILE A 188 3.81 9.62 -2.03
CA ILE A 188 3.43 8.71 -3.12
C ILE A 188 1.96 8.81 -3.53
N GLY A 189 1.12 9.46 -2.71
CA GLY A 189 -0.30 9.61 -2.99
C GLY A 189 -1.07 10.23 -1.82
N GLU A 190 -2.34 10.57 -2.05
CA GLU A 190 -3.17 11.38 -1.18
C GLU A 190 -3.35 10.83 0.25
N THR A 191 -3.47 9.51 0.42
CA THR A 191 -3.56 8.89 1.76
C THR A 191 -2.31 9.12 2.60
N THR A 192 -1.15 9.14 1.96
CA THR A 192 0.14 9.44 2.60
C THR A 192 0.24 10.93 2.91
N SER A 193 -0.17 11.81 1.99
CA SER A 193 -0.22 13.25 2.22
C SER A 193 -1.10 13.63 3.40
N LYS A 194 -2.29 13.03 3.51
CA LYS A 194 -3.18 13.22 4.66
C LYS A 194 -2.52 12.85 5.98
N GLU A 195 -1.69 11.83 5.99
CA GLU A 195 -0.94 11.47 7.20
C GLU A 195 0.17 12.48 7.49
N VAL A 196 0.93 12.93 6.47
CA VAL A 196 1.99 13.95 6.64
C VAL A 196 1.40 15.24 7.23
N ARG A 197 0.24 15.70 6.75
CA ARG A 197 -0.46 16.91 7.25
C ARG A 197 -0.84 16.87 8.73
N LYS A 198 -0.84 15.71 9.37
CA LYS A 198 -1.04 15.58 10.83
C LYS A 198 0.20 15.93 11.64
N HIS A 199 1.36 15.94 11.01
CA HIS A 199 2.66 16.11 11.68
C HIS A 199 3.35 17.44 11.34
N THR A 200 2.91 18.14 10.30
CA THR A 200 3.48 19.42 9.87
C THR A 200 2.49 20.26 9.08
N LYS A 201 2.75 21.58 9.01
CA LYS A 201 2.05 22.54 8.13
C LYS A 201 2.84 22.83 6.84
N SER A 202 4.01 22.24 6.67
CA SER A 202 4.86 22.41 5.49
C SER A 202 4.12 21.97 4.22
N GLU A 203 4.51 22.55 3.08
CA GLU A 203 3.97 22.18 1.78
C GLU A 203 4.32 20.72 1.43
N ILE A 204 3.38 20.02 0.81
CA ILE A 204 3.53 18.62 0.43
C ILE A 204 3.20 18.44 -1.04
N PHE A 205 4.15 17.92 -1.79
CA PHE A 205 3.98 17.57 -3.19
C PHE A 205 3.51 16.12 -3.30
N THR A 206 2.30 15.94 -3.82
CA THR A 206 1.65 14.62 -3.90
C THR A 206 1.75 14.07 -5.32
N SER A 207 2.20 12.82 -5.45
CA SER A 207 2.17 12.12 -6.72
C SER A 207 0.73 11.87 -7.18
N PRO A 208 0.38 12.13 -8.45
CA PRO A 208 -0.96 11.86 -8.99
C PRO A 208 -1.28 10.35 -9.02
N GLU A 209 -0.25 9.51 -9.15
CA GLU A 209 -0.37 8.06 -9.12
C GLU A 209 0.63 7.43 -8.15
N ASN A 210 0.22 6.33 -7.51
CA ASN A 210 1.03 5.61 -6.53
C ASN A 210 2.16 4.77 -7.19
N THR A 211 2.97 5.39 -8.02
CA THR A 211 4.11 4.75 -8.70
C THR A 211 5.41 5.48 -8.42
N LEU A 212 6.54 4.75 -8.43
CA LEU A 212 7.85 5.35 -8.26
C LEU A 212 8.16 6.35 -9.38
N LEU A 213 7.79 6.02 -10.62
CA LEU A 213 8.05 6.90 -11.77
C LEU A 213 7.35 8.26 -11.61
N ASN A 214 6.08 8.25 -11.21
CA ASN A 214 5.34 9.49 -11.05
C ASN A 214 5.87 10.36 -9.91
N ILE A 215 6.22 9.78 -8.76
CA ILE A 215 6.80 10.58 -7.67
C ILE A 215 8.16 11.15 -8.05
N LEU A 216 9.00 10.43 -8.80
CA LEU A 216 10.27 10.94 -9.30
C LEU A 216 10.05 12.09 -10.30
N SER A 217 9.03 12.03 -11.15
CA SER A 217 8.67 13.15 -12.05
C SER A 217 8.22 14.38 -11.26
N VAL A 218 7.43 14.21 -10.19
CA VAL A 218 7.02 15.33 -9.32
C VAL A 218 8.24 15.96 -8.64
N ILE A 219 9.17 15.14 -8.14
CA ILE A 219 10.41 15.63 -7.52
C ILE A 219 11.21 16.43 -8.55
N LYS A 220 11.46 15.86 -9.72
CA LYS A 220 12.23 16.52 -10.78
C LYS A 220 11.65 17.87 -11.18
N ASN A 221 10.35 17.94 -11.48
CA ASN A 221 9.67 19.17 -11.86
C ASN A 221 9.77 20.23 -10.76
N ARG A 222 9.69 19.83 -9.48
CA ARG A 222 9.80 20.78 -8.36
C ARG A 222 11.21 21.35 -8.25
N LEU A 223 12.23 20.52 -8.45
CA LEU A 223 13.63 20.94 -8.37
C LEU A 223 14.04 21.85 -9.52
N GLU A 224 13.55 21.61 -10.72
CA GLU A 224 13.80 22.45 -11.90
C GLU A 224 13.21 23.86 -11.74
N ASN A 225 12.05 23.98 -11.07
CA ASN A 225 11.41 25.27 -10.78
C ASN A 225 12.12 26.10 -9.70
N ASP A 226 12.95 25.50 -8.84
CA ASP A 226 13.76 26.24 -7.85
C ASP A 226 15.08 26.79 -8.44
N ILE A 227 15.46 26.38 -9.64
CA ILE A 227 16.69 26.80 -10.32
C ILE A 227 16.40 27.92 -11.34
N SER A 228 15.14 28.20 -11.63
CA SER A 228 14.69 29.24 -12.57
C SER A 228 14.31 30.53 -11.82
#